data_000d60dba1f76c74267e24713a2f0776
#
_entry.id   000d60dba1f76c74267e24713a2f0776
#
_cell.length_a   1.000
_cell.length_b   1.000
_cell.length_c   1.000
_cell.angle_alpha   90.00
_cell.angle_beta   90.00
_cell.angle_gamma   90.00
#
_symmetry.space_group_name_H-M   'P 1'
#
loop_
_entity.id
_entity.type
_entity.pdbx_description
1 polymer ?
#
loop_
_entity_poly.entity_id
_entity_poly.type
_entity_poly.pdbx_seq_one_letter_code
_entity_poly.pdbx_strand_id
1 'polypeptide(L)'
;MNRPELHYAILGDGRLARHLRHYLELEGHTTSAWARNARSRFNSHKQPDAEQRLRQTIGGADRVLLLVTDDALASLLRQYPFLHQYRLIHCAGALSIPGVTGAHPLMTFGHTLYEAADYQAIPFMIEEGQGFAELFPGLPNPSYVIAAEHK
;
A
#
# COMPACT_ATOMS: atom_id res chain seq x y z
N MET A 1 19.74 15.85 -7.31
CA MET A 1 19.80 14.83 -6.27
C MET A 1 18.91 13.67 -6.65
N ASN A 2 19.46 12.49 -6.54
CA ASN A 2 18.69 11.29 -6.85
C ASN A 2 17.70 11.00 -5.74
N ARG A 3 16.44 10.73 -6.13
CA ARG A 3 15.46 10.23 -5.15
C ARG A 3 15.87 8.84 -4.70
N PRO A 4 15.65 8.50 -3.43
CA PRO A 4 15.88 7.13 -3.01
C PRO A 4 14.91 6.20 -3.74
N GLU A 5 15.41 5.12 -4.29
CA GLU A 5 14.57 4.06 -4.81
C GLU A 5 14.17 3.18 -3.64
N LEU A 6 12.87 3.03 -3.42
CA LEU A 6 12.35 2.17 -2.39
C LEU A 6 11.65 0.95 -3.00
N HIS A 7 11.50 -0.08 -2.19
CA HIS A 7 10.70 -1.24 -2.54
C HIS A 7 9.41 -1.24 -1.71
N TYR A 8 8.27 -1.26 -2.41
CA TYR A 8 6.95 -1.29 -1.78
C TYR A 8 6.32 -2.66 -2.01
N ALA A 9 5.96 -3.33 -0.93
CA ALA A 9 5.15 -4.55 -1.01
C ALA A 9 3.68 -4.14 -0.95
N ILE A 10 2.88 -4.62 -1.89
CA ILE A 10 1.48 -4.25 -2.01
C ILE A 10 0.62 -5.46 -1.72
N LEU A 11 -0.13 -5.39 -0.62
CA LEU A 11 -1.02 -6.46 -0.22
C LEU A 11 -2.44 -6.09 -0.61
N GLY A 12 -2.95 -6.78 -1.62
CA GLY A 12 -4.25 -6.50 -2.22
C GLY A 12 -4.15 -6.54 -3.74
N ASP A 13 -5.27 -6.77 -4.40
CA ASP A 13 -5.33 -6.87 -5.86
C ASP A 13 -6.49 -6.09 -6.46
N GLY A 14 -7.06 -5.17 -5.69
CA GLY A 14 -8.15 -4.34 -6.17
C GLY A 14 -7.69 -3.18 -7.03
N ARG A 15 -8.62 -2.30 -7.30
CA ARG A 15 -8.41 -1.16 -8.20
C ARG A 15 -7.33 -0.21 -7.68
N LEU A 16 -7.42 0.15 -6.41
CA LEU A 16 -6.44 1.02 -5.78
C LEU A 16 -5.04 0.41 -5.79
N ALA A 17 -4.95 -0.90 -5.50
CA ALA A 17 -3.67 -1.60 -5.51
C ALA A 17 -3.01 -1.52 -6.89
N ARG A 18 -3.78 -1.73 -7.96
CA ARG A 18 -3.28 -1.64 -9.32
C ARG A 18 -2.77 -0.24 -9.66
N HIS A 19 -3.53 0.79 -9.26
CA HIS A 19 -3.15 2.17 -9.53
C HIS A 19 -1.90 2.58 -8.76
N LEU A 20 -1.83 2.28 -7.47
CA LEU A 20 -0.67 2.66 -6.67
C LEU A 20 0.59 1.91 -7.10
N ARG A 21 0.45 0.64 -7.45
CA ARG A 21 1.59 -0.11 -7.98
C ARG A 21 2.13 0.56 -9.25
N HIS A 22 1.23 0.89 -10.16
CA HIS A 22 1.60 1.54 -11.41
C HIS A 22 2.26 2.89 -11.16
N TYR A 23 1.67 3.71 -10.27
CA TYR A 23 2.22 5.02 -9.94
C TYR A 23 3.63 4.91 -9.35
N LEU A 24 3.81 4.03 -8.38
CA LEU A 24 5.11 3.87 -7.74
C LEU A 24 6.18 3.43 -8.74
N GLU A 25 5.83 2.55 -9.67
CA GLU A 25 6.76 2.11 -10.71
C GLU A 25 7.08 3.23 -11.69
N LEU A 26 6.08 4.06 -12.05
CA LEU A 26 6.32 5.25 -12.88
C LEU A 26 7.30 6.22 -12.21
N GLU A 27 7.28 6.29 -10.89
CA GLU A 27 8.14 7.19 -10.12
C GLU A 27 9.49 6.57 -9.77
N GLY A 28 9.80 5.41 -10.32
CA GLY A 28 11.13 4.80 -10.18
C GLY A 28 11.32 3.86 -9.02
N HIS A 29 10.24 3.48 -8.33
CA HIS A 29 10.31 2.52 -7.23
C HIS A 29 10.04 1.10 -7.74
N THR A 30 10.44 0.10 -6.96
CA THR A 30 10.10 -1.27 -7.25
C THR A 30 8.93 -1.73 -6.39
N THR A 31 8.17 -2.70 -6.90
CA THR A 31 7.01 -3.22 -6.18
C THR A 31 6.98 -4.74 -6.21
N SER A 32 6.36 -5.31 -5.19
CA SER A 32 5.94 -6.70 -5.16
C SER A 32 4.48 -6.74 -4.73
N ALA A 33 3.76 -7.80 -5.07
CA ALA A 33 2.33 -7.86 -4.81
C ALA A 33 1.91 -9.21 -4.26
N TRP A 34 0.93 -9.18 -3.35
CA TRP A 34 0.35 -10.38 -2.75
C TRP A 34 -1.14 -10.19 -2.55
N ALA A 35 -1.91 -11.23 -2.81
CA ALA A 35 -3.33 -11.26 -2.50
C ALA A 35 -3.66 -12.59 -1.84
N ARG A 36 -4.51 -12.53 -0.79
CA ARG A 36 -4.85 -13.71 0.01
C ARG A 36 -5.46 -14.82 -0.86
N ASN A 37 -6.35 -14.44 -1.76
CA ASN A 37 -7.09 -15.35 -2.61
C ASN A 37 -6.62 -15.29 -4.06
N ALA A 38 -5.33 -15.04 -4.27
CA ALA A 38 -4.81 -15.00 -5.62
C ALA A 38 -5.06 -16.34 -6.29
N ARG A 39 -5.94 -16.33 -7.29
CA ARG A 39 -6.16 -17.50 -8.12
C ARG A 39 -4.97 -17.60 -9.04
N SER A 40 -4.12 -18.55 -8.74
CA SER A 40 -3.05 -18.85 -9.65
C SER A 40 -3.62 -19.40 -10.95
N ARG A 41 -3.23 -18.81 -12.06
CA ARG A 41 -3.53 -19.36 -13.39
C ARG A 41 -2.71 -20.62 -13.66
N PHE A 42 -1.76 -20.89 -12.80
CA PHE A 42 -0.86 -22.01 -12.94
C PHE A 42 -1.16 -23.03 -11.86
N ASN A 43 -0.88 -24.27 -12.15
CA ASN A 43 -1.18 -25.37 -11.27
C ASN A 43 -0.61 -25.13 -9.88
N SER A 44 -1.48 -25.05 -8.91
CA SER A 44 -1.15 -24.62 -7.55
C SER A 44 -0.36 -25.66 -6.74
N HIS A 45 -0.15 -26.86 -7.26
CA HIS A 45 0.46 -27.95 -6.51
C HIS A 45 1.90 -27.68 -6.06
N LYS A 46 2.58 -26.75 -6.72
CA LYS A 46 3.99 -26.43 -6.41
C LYS A 46 4.16 -25.03 -5.86
N GLN A 47 3.07 -24.30 -5.60
CA GLN A 47 3.17 -22.94 -5.09
C GLN A 47 3.26 -22.95 -3.56
N PRO A 48 4.07 -22.04 -2.98
CA PRO A 48 4.08 -21.87 -1.54
C PRO A 48 2.69 -21.51 -1.02
N ASP A 49 2.42 -21.86 0.23
CA ASP A 49 1.17 -21.45 0.85
C ASP A 49 1.08 -19.93 0.98
N ALA A 50 -0.09 -19.42 1.41
CA ALA A 50 -0.34 -17.99 1.47
C ALA A 50 0.65 -17.26 2.38
N GLU A 51 0.99 -17.82 3.52
CA GLU A 51 1.93 -17.19 4.43
C GLU A 51 3.33 -17.16 3.85
N GLN A 52 3.79 -18.24 3.23
CA GLN A 52 5.11 -18.24 2.60
C GLN A 52 5.20 -17.24 1.47
N ARG A 53 4.16 -17.15 0.63
CA ARG A 53 4.12 -16.15 -0.43
C ARG A 53 4.15 -14.73 0.14
N LEU A 54 3.43 -14.51 1.26
CA LEU A 54 3.43 -13.22 1.92
C LEU A 54 4.82 -12.86 2.43
N ARG A 55 5.48 -13.78 3.12
CA ARG A 55 6.83 -13.54 3.64
C ARG A 55 7.82 -13.24 2.51
N GLN A 56 7.70 -13.92 1.38
CA GLN A 56 8.53 -13.63 0.22
C GLN A 56 8.24 -12.26 -0.37
N THR A 57 6.96 -11.89 -0.43
CA THR A 57 6.55 -10.61 -1.00
C THR A 57 7.06 -9.42 -0.18
N ILE A 58 7.02 -9.53 1.15
CA ILE A 58 7.43 -8.42 2.01
C ILE A 58 8.91 -8.41 2.32
N GLY A 59 9.63 -9.50 2.03
CA GLY A 59 11.07 -9.56 2.25
C GLY A 59 11.78 -8.47 1.48
N GLY A 60 12.56 -7.64 2.18
CA GLY A 60 13.25 -6.53 1.56
C GLY A 60 12.42 -5.29 1.30
N ALA A 61 11.14 -5.28 1.69
CA ALA A 61 10.28 -4.11 1.49
C ALA A 61 10.64 -2.99 2.46
N ASP A 62 10.72 -1.76 1.93
CA ASP A 62 10.89 -0.57 2.75
C ASP A 62 9.57 -0.09 3.32
N ARG A 63 8.47 -0.37 2.62
CA ARG A 63 7.11 -0.03 3.03
C ARG A 63 6.19 -1.17 2.63
N VAL A 64 5.16 -1.41 3.42
CA VAL A 64 4.13 -2.40 3.11
C VAL A 64 2.78 -1.69 3.06
N LEU A 65 2.16 -1.72 1.89
CA LEU A 65 0.85 -1.09 1.66
C LEU A 65 -0.24 -2.14 1.82
N LEU A 66 -1.13 -1.90 2.79
CA LEU A 66 -2.25 -2.80 3.07
C LEU A 66 -3.48 -2.29 2.34
N LEU A 67 -3.65 -2.74 1.09
CA LEU A 67 -4.69 -2.25 0.18
C LEU A 67 -5.79 -3.29 0.00
N VAL A 68 -6.34 -3.73 1.11
CA VAL A 68 -7.46 -4.67 1.19
C VAL A 68 -8.70 -3.94 1.70
N THR A 69 -9.84 -4.62 1.71
CA THR A 69 -11.06 -4.01 2.25
C THR A 69 -10.90 -3.74 3.75
N ASP A 70 -11.71 -2.81 4.26
CA ASP A 70 -11.64 -2.43 5.66
C ASP A 70 -11.81 -3.64 6.59
N ASP A 71 -12.77 -4.51 6.28
CA ASP A 71 -13.01 -5.71 7.08
C ASP A 71 -11.84 -6.68 7.04
N ALA A 72 -11.19 -6.79 5.89
CA ALA A 72 -10.06 -7.70 5.71
C ALA A 72 -8.80 -7.21 6.39
N LEU A 73 -8.68 -5.90 6.59
CA LEU A 73 -7.44 -5.29 7.10
C LEU A 73 -7.13 -5.76 8.52
N ALA A 74 -8.10 -5.66 9.43
CA ALA A 74 -7.91 -6.12 10.80
C ALA A 74 -7.67 -7.63 10.87
N SER A 75 -8.40 -8.39 10.05
CA SER A 75 -8.23 -9.83 9.97
C SER A 75 -6.83 -10.23 9.50
N LEU A 76 -6.31 -9.51 8.50
CA LEU A 76 -4.98 -9.74 7.95
C LEU A 76 -3.89 -9.55 9.03
N LEU A 77 -4.01 -8.47 9.79
CA LEU A 77 -3.04 -8.16 10.84
C LEU A 77 -3.11 -9.17 12.01
N ARG A 78 -4.30 -9.67 12.32
CA ARG A 78 -4.45 -10.71 13.34
C ARG A 78 -3.87 -12.03 12.88
N GLN A 79 -4.05 -12.37 11.62
CA GLN A 79 -3.57 -13.63 11.06
C GLN A 79 -2.05 -13.64 10.92
N TYR A 80 -1.47 -12.49 10.57
CA TYR A 80 -0.04 -12.37 10.30
C TYR A 80 0.60 -11.27 11.15
N PRO A 81 0.73 -11.48 12.48
CA PRO A 81 1.25 -10.43 13.35
C PRO A 81 2.69 -10.00 13.04
N PHE A 82 3.46 -10.82 12.33
CA PHE A 82 4.80 -10.43 11.93
C PHE A 82 4.82 -9.20 11.00
N LEU A 83 3.68 -8.86 10.40
CA LEU A 83 3.58 -7.65 9.58
C LEU A 83 3.94 -6.39 10.37
N HIS A 84 3.67 -6.37 11.68
CA HIS A 84 3.98 -5.20 12.52
C HIS A 84 5.48 -4.90 12.64
N GLN A 85 6.34 -5.77 12.13
CA GLN A 85 7.79 -5.50 12.06
C GLN A 85 8.14 -4.59 10.90
N TYR A 86 7.20 -4.32 10.02
CA TYR A 86 7.40 -3.51 8.82
C TYR A 86 6.71 -2.16 8.98
N ARG A 87 7.09 -1.20 8.13
CA ARG A 87 6.42 0.09 8.09
C ARG A 87 5.14 -0.07 7.29
N LEU A 88 4.02 -0.11 7.99
CA LEU A 88 2.70 -0.42 7.44
C LEU A 88 1.92 0.85 7.11
N ILE A 89 1.31 0.88 5.93
CA ILE A 89 0.49 1.99 5.46
C ILE A 89 -0.82 1.42 4.94
N HIS A 90 -1.96 2.00 5.35
CA HIS A 90 -3.25 1.69 4.74
C HIS A 90 -3.83 2.95 4.08
N CYS A 91 -4.76 2.74 3.16
CA CYS A 91 -5.38 3.85 2.42
C CYS A 91 -6.87 4.00 2.69
N ALA A 92 -7.38 3.35 3.74
CA ALA A 92 -8.79 3.47 4.12
C ALA A 92 -9.04 4.82 4.78
N GLY A 93 -10.03 5.58 4.28
CA GLY A 93 -10.27 6.92 4.77
C GLY A 93 -10.88 6.98 6.16
N ALA A 94 -11.63 5.96 6.56
CA ALA A 94 -12.39 5.97 7.80
C ALA A 94 -11.74 5.21 8.96
N LEU A 95 -10.64 4.48 8.71
CA LEU A 95 -10.04 3.62 9.71
C LEU A 95 -8.83 4.27 10.38
N SER A 96 -8.70 4.01 11.67
CA SER A 96 -7.47 4.28 12.42
C SER A 96 -7.06 2.97 13.09
N ILE A 97 -5.87 2.47 12.76
CA ILE A 97 -5.40 1.16 13.21
C ILE A 97 -4.05 1.33 13.89
N PRO A 98 -3.92 0.86 15.16
CA PRO A 98 -2.64 0.93 15.85
C PRO A 98 -1.52 0.24 15.07
N GLY A 99 -0.39 0.92 14.94
CA GLY A 99 0.78 0.39 14.24
C GLY A 99 0.74 0.53 12.73
N VAL A 100 -0.31 1.11 12.18
CA VAL A 100 -0.45 1.33 10.74
C VAL A 100 -0.77 2.80 10.49
N THR A 101 -0.06 3.43 9.57
CA THR A 101 -0.29 4.83 9.24
C THR A 101 -1.30 4.93 8.10
N GLY A 102 -2.31 5.79 8.29
CA GLY A 102 -3.31 6.03 7.26
C GLY A 102 -2.86 7.10 6.26
N ALA A 103 -2.98 6.79 4.98
CA ALA A 103 -2.67 7.70 3.88
C ALA A 103 -3.73 7.53 2.80
N HIS A 104 -4.78 8.33 2.88
CA HIS A 104 -5.95 8.18 2.02
C HIS A 104 -5.87 9.08 0.79
N PRO A 105 -5.76 8.51 -0.43
CA PRO A 105 -5.81 9.33 -1.64
C PRO A 105 -7.24 9.83 -1.88
N LEU A 106 -7.37 11.13 -2.16
CA LEU A 106 -8.66 11.75 -2.40
C LEU A 106 -9.04 11.63 -3.86
N MET A 107 -9.34 10.40 -4.27
CA MET A 107 -9.65 10.08 -5.65
C MET A 107 -10.48 8.80 -5.72
N THR A 108 -11.46 8.77 -6.61
CA THR A 108 -12.14 7.55 -6.99
C THR A 108 -11.48 7.02 -8.25
N PHE A 109 -10.78 5.89 -8.13
CA PHE A 109 -10.01 5.34 -9.23
C PHE A 109 -10.87 4.53 -10.19
N GLY A 110 -10.65 4.77 -11.49
CA GLY A 110 -11.32 4.02 -12.54
C GLY A 110 -10.59 2.72 -12.88
N HIS A 111 -11.08 2.04 -13.91
CA HIS A 111 -10.46 0.80 -14.37
C HIS A 111 -9.20 1.05 -15.18
N THR A 112 -9.14 2.17 -15.89
CA THR A 112 -8.00 2.53 -16.74
C THR A 112 -6.92 3.18 -15.91
N LEU A 113 -5.67 2.74 -16.09
CA LEU A 113 -4.53 3.36 -15.41
C LEU A 113 -4.27 4.74 -15.98
N TYR A 114 -3.68 5.60 -15.16
CA TYR A 114 -3.44 7.01 -15.49
C TYR A 114 -1.97 7.24 -15.85
N GLU A 115 -1.69 8.43 -16.37
CA GLU A 115 -0.32 8.88 -16.59
C GLU A 115 0.25 9.49 -15.31
N ALA A 116 1.58 9.62 -15.27
CA ALA A 116 2.27 10.10 -14.06
C ALA A 116 1.73 11.45 -13.56
N ALA A 117 1.47 12.39 -14.48
CA ALA A 117 1.00 13.73 -14.10
C ALA A 117 -0.35 13.67 -13.38
N ASP A 118 -1.23 12.76 -13.81
CA ASP A 118 -2.53 12.61 -13.18
C ASP A 118 -2.42 12.11 -11.74
N TYR A 119 -1.54 11.11 -11.52
CA TYR A 119 -1.29 10.60 -10.18
C TYR A 119 -0.66 11.65 -9.28
N GLN A 120 0.28 12.41 -9.80
CA GLN A 120 1.03 13.40 -9.02
C GLN A 120 0.14 14.51 -8.47
N ALA A 121 -1.00 14.75 -9.12
CA ALA A 121 -1.95 15.78 -8.71
C ALA A 121 -2.94 15.31 -7.63
N ILE A 122 -2.99 14.01 -7.32
CA ILE A 122 -3.94 13.47 -6.36
C ILE A 122 -3.51 13.86 -4.94
N PRO A 123 -4.36 14.58 -4.17
CA PRO A 123 -4.02 14.88 -2.79
C PRO A 123 -4.23 13.67 -1.88
N PHE A 124 -3.42 13.61 -0.82
CA PHE A 124 -3.55 12.56 0.19
C PHE A 124 -3.89 13.17 1.54
N MET A 125 -4.79 12.51 2.26
CA MET A 125 -5.05 12.81 3.67
C MET A 125 -4.20 11.86 4.51
N ILE A 126 -3.32 12.43 5.33
CA ILE A 126 -2.39 11.65 6.14
C ILE A 126 -2.81 11.74 7.60
N GLU A 127 -2.87 10.60 8.27
CA GLU A 127 -3.11 10.54 9.69
C GLU A 127 -1.92 11.16 10.44
N GLU A 128 -2.20 11.92 11.51
CA GLU A 128 -1.13 12.58 12.25
C GLU A 128 -0.14 11.57 12.84
N GLY A 129 1.12 11.99 12.95
CA GLY A 129 2.20 11.15 13.46
C GLY A 129 3.33 10.96 12.47
N GLN A 130 3.02 10.83 11.18
CA GLN A 130 4.03 10.75 10.13
C GLN A 130 3.61 11.60 8.94
N GLY A 131 4.59 12.23 8.29
CA GLY A 131 4.33 13.04 7.12
C GLY A 131 4.29 12.22 5.83
N PHE A 132 3.66 12.78 4.79
CA PHE A 132 3.58 12.14 3.50
C PHE A 132 4.97 11.80 2.95
N ALA A 133 5.94 12.72 3.11
CA ALA A 133 7.31 12.51 2.61
C ALA A 133 8.03 11.37 3.30
N GLU A 134 7.63 11.02 4.52
CA GLU A 134 8.20 9.88 5.21
C GLU A 134 7.63 8.56 4.69
N LEU A 135 6.35 8.57 4.33
CA LEU A 135 5.68 7.39 3.82
C LEU A 135 6.03 7.13 2.35
N PHE A 136 6.06 8.20 1.56
CA PHE A 136 6.30 8.15 0.12
C PHE A 136 7.40 9.14 -0.28
N PRO A 137 8.66 8.87 0.09
CA PRO A 137 9.74 9.80 -0.23
C PRO A 137 9.85 10.09 -1.72
N GLY A 138 9.94 11.37 -2.06
CA GLY A 138 10.15 11.80 -3.44
C GLY A 138 8.87 11.97 -4.26
N LEU A 139 7.71 11.55 -3.77
CA LEU A 139 6.46 11.78 -4.49
C LEU A 139 5.98 13.23 -4.27
N PRO A 140 5.53 13.93 -5.35
CA PRO A 140 5.19 15.35 -5.25
C PRO A 140 3.76 15.65 -4.84
N ASN A 141 2.99 14.64 -4.48
CA ASN A 141 1.56 14.80 -4.19
C ASN A 141 1.29 15.82 -3.08
N PRO A 142 0.26 16.67 -3.23
CA PRO A 142 -0.22 17.49 -2.11
C PRO A 142 -0.71 16.59 -0.98
N SER A 143 -0.51 17.02 0.26
CA SER A 143 -0.98 16.23 1.40
C SER A 143 -1.49 17.13 2.51
N TYR A 144 -2.43 16.60 3.28
CA TYR A 144 -3.07 17.27 4.40
C TYR A 144 -3.08 16.31 5.58
N VAL A 145 -2.74 16.81 6.77
CA VAL A 145 -2.73 16.00 7.98
C VAL A 145 -4.09 16.07 8.65
N ILE A 146 -4.61 14.95 9.09
CA ILE A 146 -5.87 14.86 9.82
C ILE A 146 -5.66 14.09 11.12
N ALA A 147 -6.27 14.60 12.21
CA ALA A 147 -6.24 13.88 13.47
C ALA A 147 -7.10 12.62 13.38
N ALA A 148 -6.65 11.52 14.01
CA ALA A 148 -7.35 10.23 13.95
C ALA A 148 -8.80 10.35 14.43
N GLU A 149 -9.06 11.21 15.39
CA GLU A 149 -10.40 11.43 15.96
C GLU A 149 -11.39 12.07 14.97
N HIS A 150 -10.91 12.62 13.87
CA HIS A 150 -11.75 13.25 12.86
C HIS A 150 -12.00 12.38 11.64
N LYS A 151 -11.59 11.11 11.69
CA LYS A 151 -11.78 10.17 10.56
C LYS A 151 -13.13 9.49 10.59
#